data_bd7733813301928ab09d3aacf905f501
#
_entry.id   bd7733813301928ab09d3aacf905f501
#
_cell.length_a   1.000
_cell.length_b   1.000
_cell.length_c   1.000
_cell.angle_alpha   90.00
_cell.angle_beta   90.00
_cell.angle_gamma   90.00
#
_symmetry.space_group_name_H-M   'P 1'
#
loop_
_entity.id
_entity.type
_entity.pdbx_description
1 polymer ?
#
loop_
_entity_poly.entity_id
_entity_poly.type
_entity_poly.pdbx_seq_one_letter_code
_entity_poly.pdbx_strand_id
1 'polypeptide(L)'
;KVRNVGESIVSGMQLARMEAIRRNTRVTFSMVSTTDASCAMSATSPSWVVSKGGALPTGKCNGTLADEGGDIIQRNSASTALQGVTITSTSSGNCLTYDGMGQIPTQGSIACATAAGGTPITQIDLTSPVADTIALRVTISTGGQVRLCYPDAAGKLPTNDPRKC
;
A
#
# COMPACT_ATOMS: atom_id res chain seq x y z
N LYS A 1 10.77 -11.10 8.46
CA LYS A 1 10.92 -10.01 7.47
C LYS A 1 9.65 -9.83 6.64
N VAL A 2 9.17 -10.87 5.94
CA VAL A 2 7.95 -10.80 5.08
C VAL A 2 6.76 -10.26 5.87
N ARG A 3 6.54 -10.75 7.10
CA ARG A 3 5.45 -10.30 7.95
C ARG A 3 5.56 -8.82 8.32
N ASN A 4 6.75 -8.35 8.69
CA ASN A 4 6.94 -6.93 9.04
C ASN A 4 6.65 -6.01 7.86
N VAL A 5 7.05 -6.39 6.65
CA VAL A 5 6.71 -5.64 5.42
C VAL A 5 5.20 -5.64 5.19
N GLY A 6 4.54 -6.79 5.30
CA GLY A 6 3.10 -6.90 5.14
C GLY A 6 2.33 -6.06 6.15
N GLU A 7 2.70 -6.15 7.43
CA GLU A 7 2.09 -5.36 8.51
C GLU A 7 2.31 -3.84 8.31
N SER A 8 3.49 -3.44 7.83
CA SER A 8 3.78 -2.04 7.51
C SER A 8 2.89 -1.52 6.37
N ILE A 9 2.75 -2.27 5.29
CA ILE A 9 1.89 -1.90 4.15
C ILE A 9 0.42 -1.81 4.59
N VAL A 10 -0.08 -2.81 5.31
CA VAL A 10 -1.45 -2.83 5.83
C VAL A 10 -1.69 -1.64 6.77
N SER A 11 -0.75 -1.34 7.66
CA SER A 11 -0.83 -0.19 8.56
C SER A 11 -0.90 1.13 7.79
N GLY A 12 -0.09 1.30 6.75
CA GLY A 12 -0.14 2.49 5.89
C GLY A 12 -1.48 2.65 5.15
N MET A 13 -2.03 1.55 4.64
CA MET A 13 -3.35 1.57 3.99
C MET A 13 -4.49 1.88 4.98
N GLN A 14 -4.46 1.29 6.18
CA GLN A 14 -5.43 1.57 7.24
C GLN A 14 -5.34 3.01 7.71
N LEU A 15 -4.13 3.56 7.85
CA LEU A 15 -3.92 4.97 8.15
C LEU A 15 -4.54 5.86 7.08
N ALA A 16 -4.30 5.58 5.80
CA ALA A 16 -4.88 6.33 4.70
C ALA A 16 -6.42 6.35 4.77
N ARG A 17 -7.03 5.21 5.06
CA ARG A 17 -8.48 5.09 5.25
C ARG A 17 -8.99 5.92 6.42
N MET A 18 -8.36 5.82 7.58
CA MET A 18 -8.76 6.59 8.77
C MET A 18 -8.61 8.09 8.56
N GLU A 19 -7.53 8.52 7.91
CA GLU A 19 -7.28 9.93 7.61
C GLU A 19 -8.28 10.49 6.58
N ALA A 20 -8.69 9.67 5.60
CA ALA A 20 -9.72 10.05 4.66
C ALA A 20 -11.06 10.33 5.35
N ILE A 21 -11.46 9.46 6.27
CA ILE A 21 -12.68 9.63 7.09
C ILE A 21 -12.53 10.84 8.02
N ARG A 22 -11.42 10.94 8.75
CA ARG A 22 -11.17 12.03 9.72
C ARG A 22 -11.19 13.41 9.06
N ARG A 23 -10.63 13.53 7.88
CA ARG A 23 -10.53 14.79 7.12
C ARG A 23 -11.72 15.02 6.18
N ASN A 24 -12.62 14.03 6.05
CA ASN A 24 -13.71 14.02 5.08
C ASN A 24 -13.24 14.42 3.67
N THR A 25 -12.12 13.86 3.24
CA THR A 25 -11.48 14.15 1.94
C THR A 25 -10.76 12.92 1.43
N ARG A 26 -10.32 12.96 0.18
CA ARG A 26 -9.52 11.88 -0.39
C ARG A 26 -8.15 11.82 0.25
N VAL A 27 -7.69 10.60 0.50
CA VAL A 27 -6.33 10.31 0.96
C VAL A 27 -5.80 9.13 0.16
N THR A 28 -4.58 9.26 -0.32
CA THR A 28 -3.92 8.26 -1.17
C THR A 28 -2.77 7.61 -0.42
N PHE A 29 -2.76 6.28 -0.41
CA PHE A 29 -1.60 5.45 -0.09
C PHE A 29 -0.83 5.20 -1.39
N SER A 30 0.48 5.39 -1.37
CA SER A 30 1.34 5.21 -2.54
C SER A 30 2.59 4.42 -2.17
N MET A 31 2.87 3.35 -2.92
CA MET A 31 4.15 2.64 -2.85
C MET A 31 5.17 3.40 -3.70
N VAL A 32 6.35 3.66 -3.15
CA VAL A 32 7.37 4.53 -3.75
C VAL A 32 8.75 3.89 -3.65
N SER A 33 9.63 4.24 -4.58
CA SER A 33 11.02 3.76 -4.59
C SER A 33 11.81 4.24 -3.37
N THR A 34 11.65 5.51 -3.02
CA THR A 34 12.28 6.18 -1.87
C THR A 34 11.27 7.11 -1.21
N THR A 35 11.65 7.72 -0.08
CA THR A 35 10.81 8.72 0.61
C THR A 35 11.40 10.13 0.58
N ASP A 36 12.32 10.38 -0.32
CA ASP A 36 12.97 11.67 -0.56
C ASP A 36 12.39 12.40 -1.81
N ALA A 37 13.06 13.47 -2.24
CA ALA A 37 12.65 14.25 -3.40
C ALA A 37 12.85 13.52 -4.74
N SER A 38 13.55 12.39 -4.77
CA SER A 38 13.77 11.56 -5.97
C SER A 38 12.75 10.44 -6.12
N CYS A 39 11.78 10.34 -5.22
CA CYS A 39 10.82 9.24 -5.19
C CYS A 39 10.02 9.12 -6.49
N ALA A 40 9.83 7.88 -6.92
CA ALA A 40 8.95 7.50 -8.03
C ALA A 40 7.97 6.42 -7.56
N MET A 41 6.86 6.29 -8.27
CA MET A 41 5.91 5.21 -8.00
C MET A 41 6.58 3.85 -8.23
N SER A 42 6.32 2.90 -7.35
CA SER A 42 6.93 1.57 -7.42
C SER A 42 5.95 0.50 -6.95
N ALA A 43 5.78 -0.54 -7.74
CA ALA A 43 4.96 -1.71 -7.38
C ALA A 43 5.73 -2.79 -6.60
N THR A 44 7.03 -2.59 -6.42
CA THR A 44 7.94 -3.61 -5.86
C THR A 44 8.70 -3.14 -4.62
N SER A 45 8.55 -1.88 -4.24
CA SER A 45 9.22 -1.30 -3.07
C SER A 45 8.36 -1.41 -1.81
N PRO A 46 8.95 -1.76 -0.66
CA PRO A 46 8.25 -1.73 0.63
C PRO A 46 8.12 -0.33 1.25
N SER A 47 8.71 0.70 0.63
CA SER A 47 8.55 2.09 1.07
C SER A 47 7.21 2.65 0.61
N TRP A 48 6.57 3.47 1.45
CA TRP A 48 5.27 4.04 1.11
C TRP A 48 5.08 5.44 1.70
N VAL A 49 4.14 6.15 1.10
CA VAL A 49 3.74 7.50 1.51
C VAL A 49 2.21 7.56 1.54
N VAL A 50 1.66 8.20 2.54
CA VAL A 50 0.25 8.58 2.64
C VAL A 50 0.14 10.09 2.45
N SER A 51 -0.67 10.52 1.49
CA SER A 51 -0.83 11.94 1.12
C SER A 51 -2.29 12.35 1.00
N LYS A 52 -2.57 13.64 1.21
CA LYS A 52 -3.89 14.23 0.99
C LYS A 52 -4.23 14.28 -0.49
N GLY A 53 -5.52 14.15 -0.79
CA GLY A 53 -6.03 14.24 -2.16
C GLY A 53 -5.75 13.01 -2.98
N GLY A 54 -6.05 13.10 -4.28
CA GLY A 54 -5.80 12.04 -5.26
C GLY A 54 -4.48 12.20 -6.01
N ALA A 55 -3.69 13.23 -5.71
CA ALA A 55 -2.41 13.45 -6.36
C ALA A 55 -1.35 12.48 -5.82
N LEU A 56 -0.48 11.99 -6.71
CA LEU A 56 0.62 11.12 -6.35
C LEU A 56 1.82 11.94 -5.85
N PRO A 57 2.57 11.42 -4.86
CA PRO A 57 3.67 12.17 -4.23
C PRO A 57 4.98 12.14 -5.04
N THR A 58 4.97 11.66 -6.29
CA THR A 58 6.17 11.55 -7.14
C THR A 58 7.00 12.83 -7.13
N GLY A 59 8.28 12.71 -6.79
CA GLY A 59 9.19 13.84 -6.68
C GLY A 59 8.96 14.75 -5.47
N LYS A 60 8.02 14.41 -4.57
CA LYS A 60 7.59 15.22 -3.41
C LYS A 60 7.39 14.42 -2.14
N CYS A 61 7.94 13.20 -2.05
CA CYS A 61 7.72 12.33 -0.90
C CYS A 61 8.31 12.88 0.41
N ASN A 62 9.27 13.79 0.34
CA ASN A 62 9.81 14.54 1.48
C ASN A 62 9.10 15.87 1.74
N GLY A 63 7.97 16.11 1.09
CA GLY A 63 7.21 17.37 1.21
C GLY A 63 6.75 17.66 2.65
N THR A 64 6.23 18.85 2.84
CA THR A 64 5.71 19.35 4.12
C THR A 64 4.57 18.45 4.62
N LEU A 65 4.53 18.23 5.93
CA LEU A 65 3.49 17.44 6.56
C LEU A 65 2.11 18.11 6.48
N ALA A 66 1.06 17.31 6.43
CA ALA A 66 -0.32 17.79 6.28
C ALA A 66 -0.77 18.69 7.43
N ASP A 67 -0.27 18.47 8.64
CA ASP A 67 -0.57 19.28 9.81
C ASP A 67 0.21 20.61 9.82
N GLU A 68 1.21 20.74 8.96
CA GLU A 68 1.99 21.97 8.72
C GLU A 68 1.59 22.68 7.42
N GLY A 69 0.43 22.34 6.87
CA GLY A 69 -0.09 22.93 5.63
C GLY A 69 0.35 22.23 4.33
N GLY A 70 1.09 21.14 4.42
CA GLY A 70 1.49 20.34 3.27
C GLY A 70 0.51 19.24 2.89
N ASP A 71 0.97 18.32 2.06
CA ASP A 71 0.16 17.21 1.56
C ASP A 71 0.55 15.84 2.13
N ILE A 72 1.72 15.70 2.71
CA ILE A 72 2.21 14.43 3.24
C ILE A 72 1.63 14.19 4.64
N ILE A 73 0.88 13.10 4.80
CA ILE A 73 0.35 12.69 6.11
C ILE A 73 1.40 11.88 6.86
N GLN A 74 1.93 10.86 6.19
CA GLN A 74 2.98 10.01 6.75
C GLN A 74 3.79 9.37 5.63
N ARG A 75 5.05 9.07 5.94
CA ARG A 75 5.95 8.31 5.08
C ARG A 75 6.65 7.22 5.88
N ASN A 76 6.90 6.11 5.25
CA ASN A 76 7.68 5.00 5.80
C ASN A 76 8.75 4.60 4.78
N SER A 77 10.00 4.82 5.15
CA SER A 77 11.15 4.32 4.37
C SER A 77 11.47 2.91 4.82
N ALA A 78 11.48 1.98 3.88
CA ALA A 78 11.95 0.65 4.17
C ALA A 78 13.43 0.68 4.57
N SER A 79 13.74 0.12 5.73
CA SER A 79 15.13 -0.06 6.14
C SER A 79 15.81 -1.10 5.24
N THR A 80 17.14 -0.99 5.10
CA THR A 80 17.96 -2.00 4.42
C THR A 80 17.80 -3.40 5.00
N ALA A 81 17.39 -3.51 6.27
CA ALA A 81 17.07 -4.78 6.92
C ALA A 81 15.87 -5.53 6.32
N LEU A 82 15.01 -4.84 5.55
CA LEU A 82 13.86 -5.43 4.85
C LEU A 82 14.19 -5.86 3.42
N GLN A 83 15.42 -5.64 2.95
CA GLN A 83 15.88 -6.17 1.68
C GLN A 83 15.82 -7.71 1.69
N GLY A 84 15.50 -8.28 0.53
CA GLY A 84 15.28 -9.73 0.36
C GLY A 84 13.82 -10.15 0.55
N VAL A 85 12.87 -9.21 0.67
CA VAL A 85 11.45 -9.48 0.48
C VAL A 85 11.07 -9.09 -0.95
N THR A 86 10.53 -10.05 -1.70
CA THR A 86 10.00 -9.80 -3.03
C THR A 86 8.54 -9.39 -2.90
N ILE A 87 8.21 -8.24 -3.47
CA ILE A 87 6.86 -7.69 -3.51
C ILE A 87 6.36 -7.80 -4.95
N THR A 88 5.21 -8.42 -5.13
CA THR A 88 4.54 -8.51 -6.43
C THR A 88 3.11 -8.02 -6.29
N SER A 89 2.81 -6.89 -6.91
CA SER A 89 1.45 -6.37 -6.96
C SER A 89 0.76 -6.79 -8.24
N THR A 90 -0.49 -7.20 -8.14
CA THR A 90 -1.31 -7.55 -9.32
C THR A 90 -1.44 -6.32 -10.23
N SER A 91 -1.22 -6.52 -11.52
CA SER A 91 -1.25 -5.45 -12.53
C SER A 91 -0.28 -4.29 -12.24
N SER A 92 0.82 -4.55 -11.52
CA SER A 92 1.79 -3.52 -11.11
C SER A 92 1.15 -2.38 -10.28
N GLY A 93 0.11 -2.69 -9.50
CA GLY A 93 -0.56 -1.73 -8.63
C GLY A 93 0.40 -1.11 -7.62
N ASN A 94 0.36 0.21 -7.49
CA ASN A 94 1.28 0.97 -6.65
C ASN A 94 0.61 2.06 -5.81
N CYS A 95 -0.70 2.26 -5.93
CA CYS A 95 -1.44 3.25 -5.16
C CYS A 95 -2.88 2.83 -4.86
N LEU A 96 -3.46 3.44 -3.82
CA LEU A 96 -4.82 3.21 -3.37
C LEU A 96 -5.37 4.51 -2.79
N THR A 97 -6.49 5.00 -3.33
CA THR A 97 -7.15 6.21 -2.85
C THR A 97 -8.43 5.86 -2.11
N TYR A 98 -8.60 6.40 -0.92
CA TYR A 98 -9.83 6.34 -0.14
C TYR A 98 -10.58 7.68 -0.26
N ASP A 99 -11.91 7.62 -0.29
CA ASP A 99 -12.78 8.79 -0.18
C ASP A 99 -13.08 9.14 1.30
N GLY A 100 -13.80 10.24 1.52
CA GLY A 100 -14.18 10.68 2.87
C GLY A 100 -15.10 9.70 3.64
N MET A 101 -15.63 8.68 2.99
CA MET A 101 -16.39 7.59 3.62
C MET A 101 -15.52 6.36 3.91
N GLY A 102 -14.24 6.41 3.57
CA GLY A 102 -13.31 5.28 3.74
C GLY A 102 -13.53 4.15 2.74
N GLN A 103 -14.15 4.45 1.61
CA GLN A 103 -14.36 3.52 0.49
C GLN A 103 -13.36 3.82 -0.63
N ILE A 104 -13.14 2.84 -1.49
CA ILE A 104 -12.34 3.02 -2.70
C ILE A 104 -13.31 3.39 -3.83
N PRO A 105 -13.17 4.59 -4.43
CA PRO A 105 -13.99 4.98 -5.56
C PRO A 105 -13.83 4.01 -6.72
N THR A 106 -14.94 3.44 -7.20
CA THR A 106 -14.94 2.44 -8.28
C THR A 106 -15.01 3.04 -9.67
N GLN A 107 -15.23 4.34 -9.79
CA GLN A 107 -15.42 5.02 -11.06
C GLN A 107 -14.33 6.05 -11.37
N GLY A 108 -13.76 5.91 -12.56
CA GLY A 108 -12.90 6.89 -13.20
C GLY A 108 -11.48 6.95 -12.65
N SER A 109 -10.70 7.88 -13.18
CA SER A 109 -9.32 8.21 -12.87
C SER A 109 -9.07 8.68 -11.40
N ILE A 110 -9.95 8.29 -10.49
CA ILE A 110 -10.01 8.78 -9.11
C ILE A 110 -9.39 7.78 -8.13
N ALA A 111 -9.32 6.50 -8.50
CA ALA A 111 -8.75 5.46 -7.64
C ALA A 111 -7.24 5.63 -7.42
N CYS A 112 -6.57 6.18 -8.41
CA CYS A 112 -5.18 6.63 -8.42
C CYS A 112 -5.01 7.53 -9.64
N ALA A 113 -4.17 8.56 -9.57
CA ALA A 113 -3.92 9.43 -10.73
C ALA A 113 -3.13 8.68 -11.81
N THR A 114 -3.82 7.96 -12.67
CA THR A 114 -3.23 7.14 -13.75
C THR A 114 -2.32 7.94 -14.68
N ALA A 115 -2.64 9.23 -14.93
CA ALA A 115 -1.82 10.12 -15.72
C ALA A 115 -0.41 10.37 -15.15
N ALA A 116 -0.20 10.14 -13.85
CA ALA A 116 1.09 10.30 -13.18
C ALA A 116 1.79 8.96 -12.87
N GLY A 117 1.42 7.87 -13.56
CA GLY A 117 1.98 6.53 -13.37
C GLY A 117 1.38 5.75 -12.21
N GLY A 118 0.25 6.20 -11.66
CA GLY A 118 -0.49 5.47 -10.65
C GLY A 118 -1.26 4.29 -11.23
N THR A 119 -1.19 3.15 -10.58
CA THR A 119 -1.97 1.95 -10.89
C THR A 119 -2.64 1.47 -9.61
N PRO A 120 -3.97 1.24 -9.59
CA PRO A 120 -4.66 0.78 -8.39
C PRO A 120 -4.15 -0.56 -7.89
N ILE A 121 -3.96 -0.65 -6.57
CA ILE A 121 -3.61 -1.89 -5.90
C ILE A 121 -4.89 -2.69 -5.66
N THR A 122 -4.90 -3.95 -6.08
CA THR A 122 -5.97 -4.90 -5.75
C THR A 122 -5.47 -6.02 -4.85
N GLN A 123 -4.21 -6.41 -5.02
CA GLN A 123 -3.57 -7.46 -4.26
C GLN A 123 -2.06 -7.25 -4.26
N ILE A 124 -1.40 -7.57 -3.17
CA ILE A 124 0.07 -7.60 -3.05
C ILE A 124 0.49 -8.95 -2.51
N ASP A 125 1.37 -9.64 -3.20
CA ASP A 125 2.03 -10.85 -2.75
C ASP A 125 3.43 -10.53 -2.22
N LEU A 126 3.74 -11.09 -1.06
CA LEU A 126 4.98 -10.90 -0.33
C LEU A 126 5.67 -12.25 -0.18
N THR A 127 6.83 -12.38 -0.78
CA THR A 127 7.62 -13.62 -0.74
C THR A 127 9.06 -13.32 -0.31
N SER A 128 9.82 -14.36 -0.02
CA SER A 128 11.25 -14.27 0.26
C SER A 128 11.97 -15.42 -0.45
N PRO A 129 13.17 -15.18 -0.95
CA PRO A 129 14.00 -16.24 -1.53
C PRO A 129 14.56 -17.20 -0.47
N VAL A 130 14.41 -16.89 0.82
CA VAL A 130 14.85 -17.74 1.91
C VAL A 130 13.92 -18.95 2.01
N ALA A 131 14.50 -20.17 1.97
CA ALA A 131 13.76 -21.41 2.10
C ALA A 131 12.89 -21.42 3.37
N ASP A 132 11.75 -22.10 3.31
CA ASP A 132 10.77 -22.24 4.39
C ASP A 132 10.13 -20.92 4.88
N THR A 133 10.33 -19.81 4.18
CA THR A 133 9.61 -18.58 4.48
C THR A 133 8.16 -18.66 3.99
N ILE A 134 7.23 -18.39 4.88
CA ILE A 134 5.80 -18.37 4.56
C ILE A 134 5.50 -17.10 3.75
N ALA A 135 4.95 -17.26 2.55
CA ALA A 135 4.43 -16.17 1.76
C ALA A 135 3.20 -15.54 2.43
N LEU A 136 3.03 -14.24 2.27
CA LEU A 136 1.86 -13.50 2.74
C LEU A 136 1.21 -12.76 1.57
N ARG A 137 -0.06 -12.48 1.71
CA ARG A 137 -0.85 -11.72 0.75
C ARG A 137 -1.62 -10.61 1.44
N VAL A 138 -1.54 -9.41 0.89
CA VAL A 138 -2.44 -8.29 1.23
C VAL A 138 -3.56 -8.28 0.21
N THR A 139 -4.78 -8.40 0.66
CA THR A 139 -5.99 -8.29 -0.16
C THR A 139 -6.78 -7.05 0.22
N ILE A 140 -7.41 -6.43 -0.76
CA ILE A 140 -8.19 -5.22 -0.60
C ILE A 140 -9.59 -5.50 -1.13
N SER A 141 -10.61 -5.34 -0.28
CA SER A 141 -12.00 -5.47 -0.69
C SER A 141 -12.51 -4.20 -1.36
N THR A 142 -13.58 -4.32 -2.13
CA THR A 142 -14.27 -3.17 -2.76
C THR A 142 -14.73 -2.12 -1.75
N GLY A 143 -15.05 -2.52 -0.51
CA GLY A 143 -15.37 -1.62 0.60
C GLY A 143 -14.16 -0.96 1.27
N GLY A 144 -12.94 -1.12 0.73
CA GLY A 144 -11.73 -0.51 1.26
C GLY A 144 -11.13 -1.21 2.48
N GLN A 145 -11.60 -2.40 2.85
CA GLN A 145 -10.99 -3.18 3.92
C GLN A 145 -9.72 -3.85 3.42
N VAL A 146 -8.67 -3.79 4.22
CA VAL A 146 -7.37 -4.40 3.94
C VAL A 146 -7.16 -5.58 4.88
N ARG A 147 -6.74 -6.71 4.33
CA ARG A 147 -6.49 -7.94 5.08
C ARG A 147 -5.13 -8.52 4.70
N LEU A 148 -4.36 -8.94 5.71
CA LEU A 148 -3.16 -9.75 5.54
C LEU A 148 -3.54 -11.22 5.75
N CYS A 149 -3.26 -12.07 4.78
CA CYS A 149 -3.62 -13.47 4.78
C CYS A 149 -2.54 -14.35 4.14
N TYR A 150 -2.72 -15.66 4.22
CA TYR A 150 -1.80 -16.63 3.63
C TYR A 150 -2.34 -17.11 2.28
N PRO A 151 -1.62 -16.86 1.17
CA PRO A 151 -1.95 -17.50 -0.09
C PRO A 151 -1.62 -18.98 0.02
N ASP A 152 -2.62 -19.84 0.01
CA ASP A 152 -2.42 -21.29 0.14
C ASP A 152 -2.05 -21.95 -1.19
N ALA A 153 -1.03 -21.42 -1.84
CA ALA A 153 -0.54 -21.96 -3.10
C ALA A 153 0.07 -23.38 -2.97
N ALA A 154 0.36 -23.82 -1.75
CA ALA A 154 1.07 -25.08 -1.49
C ALA A 154 0.23 -26.13 -0.73
N GLY A 155 -1.06 -25.87 -0.45
CA GLY A 155 -1.91 -26.81 0.30
C GLY A 155 -1.41 -27.12 1.72
N LYS A 156 -0.56 -26.26 2.30
CA LYS A 156 0.06 -26.45 3.61
C LYS A 156 -0.85 -26.10 4.78
N LEU A 157 -1.94 -25.40 4.52
CA LEU A 157 -2.91 -25.02 5.54
C LEU A 157 -4.18 -25.85 5.44
N PRO A 158 -4.83 -26.18 6.56
CA PRO A 158 -6.14 -26.84 6.57
C PRO A 158 -7.15 -26.08 5.69
N THR A 159 -8.10 -26.81 5.10
CA THR A 159 -9.08 -26.24 4.16
C THR A 159 -9.88 -25.08 4.75
N ASN A 160 -10.15 -25.12 6.06
CA ASN A 160 -10.94 -24.12 6.78
C ASN A 160 -10.08 -23.20 7.68
N ASP A 161 -8.79 -23.04 7.38
CA ASP A 161 -7.93 -22.17 8.17
C ASP A 161 -8.36 -20.69 7.96
N PRO A 162 -8.75 -19.96 9.03
CA PRO A 162 -9.21 -18.57 8.91
C PRO A 162 -8.12 -17.60 8.44
N ARG A 163 -6.87 -18.03 8.43
CA ARG A 163 -5.72 -17.22 7.95
C ARG A 163 -5.57 -17.27 6.43
N LYS A 164 -6.25 -18.19 5.74
CA LYS A 164 -6.24 -18.24 4.27
C LYS A 164 -6.85 -17.00 3.63
N CYS A 165 -6.36 -16.66 2.47
CA CYS A 165 -7.00 -15.66 1.62
C CYS A 165 -8.33 -16.23 1.00
#